data_4214e2961f73082f34cc53151a261cb5
#
_entry.id   4214e2961f73082f34cc53151a261cb5
#
_cell.length_a   1.000
_cell.length_b   1.000
_cell.length_c   1.000
_cell.angle_alpha   90.00
_cell.angle_beta   90.00
_cell.angle_gamma   90.00
#
_symmetry.space_group_name_H-M   'P 1'
#
loop_
_entity.id
_entity.type
_entity.pdbx_description
1 polymer ?
#
loop_
_entity_poly.entity_id
_entity_poly.type
_entity_poly.pdbx_seq_one_letter_code
_entity_poly.pdbx_strand_id
1 'polypeptide(L)'
;MTEQSLISVVVPIYMIDRYLGICVESLLNQTYRNLEIILVDDGSKDRCSEICDLYASKDSRIRVIHKENGGLVSARKAGILAATGRYIGFVDGDDWVGPGFYQSLYNAIIQNDCDVAIAGFSRDLFDQTKSIYNTVPSGYYEGEALKDVFKKMISYGEFYRHGISTYHWNKLFKREVILKHQLEISNDVSIGEDAVVVYATLLDCKRICITDNCAYHYRQREDSMLKSSVDFEKEMIRVKALYRDLSDAVSGHPKEYGLQQQVDDFITGIFIIRSGGQIGTDDFELKDFPFGCSLNGKRVVLYGGGTFGQQLMKKILKDHVCEVVAWLDDDYKEYRRCCLDIDPMEKISSVDFDYVLVPSLDRGYVENSIRRLKDYGVAEQQIISVNTSKSQREAALTAYLHR
;
A
#
# COMPACT_ATOMS: atom_id res chain seq x y z
N MET A 1 14.69 -32.72 16.43
CA MET A 1 14.20 -31.61 15.57
C MET A 1 12.75 -31.45 15.91
N THR A 2 12.33 -30.30 16.47
CA THR A 2 10.92 -30.01 16.69
C THR A 2 10.21 -29.97 15.33
N GLU A 3 9.10 -30.70 15.24
CA GLU A 3 8.27 -30.73 14.01
C GLU A 3 7.91 -29.28 13.62
N GLN A 4 8.19 -28.92 12.36
CA GLN A 4 7.86 -27.59 11.86
C GLN A 4 6.34 -27.42 11.79
N SER A 5 5.80 -26.34 12.37
CA SER A 5 4.36 -26.08 12.34
C SER A 5 3.88 -25.77 10.92
N LEU A 6 2.66 -26.19 10.58
CA LEU A 6 2.06 -25.87 9.27
C LEU A 6 1.82 -24.37 9.12
N ILE A 7 2.22 -23.82 7.96
CA ILE A 7 1.90 -22.48 7.52
C ILE A 7 0.89 -22.59 6.37
N SER A 8 -0.27 -21.95 6.49
CA SER A 8 -1.21 -21.79 5.38
C SER A 8 -0.94 -20.46 4.68
N VAL A 9 -0.74 -20.52 3.38
CA VAL A 9 -0.54 -19.33 2.54
C VAL A 9 -1.78 -19.14 1.68
N VAL A 10 -2.50 -18.03 1.91
CA VAL A 10 -3.71 -17.67 1.16
C VAL A 10 -3.32 -16.79 -0.03
N VAL A 11 -3.74 -17.19 -1.22
CA VAL A 11 -3.47 -16.49 -2.49
C VAL A 11 -4.80 -16.09 -3.12
N PRO A 12 -5.26 -14.85 -2.99
CA PRO A 12 -6.42 -14.35 -3.70
C PRO A 12 -6.10 -14.15 -5.18
N ILE A 13 -7.01 -14.58 -6.06
CA ILE A 13 -6.79 -14.61 -7.52
C ILE A 13 -8.00 -14.04 -8.23
N TYR A 14 -7.77 -13.04 -9.11
CA TYR A 14 -8.79 -12.52 -10.00
C TYR A 14 -8.17 -11.87 -11.24
N MET A 15 -8.40 -12.46 -12.45
CA MET A 15 -7.97 -11.92 -13.76
C MET A 15 -6.46 -11.61 -13.83
N ILE A 16 -5.61 -12.59 -13.45
CA ILE A 16 -4.13 -12.45 -13.36
C ILE A 16 -3.38 -13.65 -13.97
N ASP A 17 -3.96 -14.32 -14.96
CA ASP A 17 -3.41 -15.55 -15.56
C ASP A 17 -1.96 -15.43 -16.02
N ARG A 18 -1.54 -14.24 -16.47
CA ARG A 18 -0.16 -13.95 -16.91
C ARG A 18 0.88 -14.05 -15.79
N TYR A 19 0.48 -13.84 -14.54
CA TYR A 19 1.38 -13.72 -13.38
C TYR A 19 1.29 -14.93 -12.46
N LEU A 20 0.12 -15.58 -12.40
CA LEU A 20 -0.22 -16.61 -11.43
C LEU A 20 0.78 -17.77 -11.41
N GLY A 21 1.30 -18.19 -12.56
CA GLY A 21 2.30 -19.25 -12.62
C GLY A 21 3.57 -18.94 -11.85
N ILE A 22 4.08 -17.71 -11.96
CA ILE A 22 5.28 -17.25 -11.24
C ILE A 22 5.03 -17.24 -9.73
N CYS A 23 3.86 -16.75 -9.31
CA CYS A 23 3.43 -16.73 -7.91
C CYS A 23 3.45 -18.15 -7.31
N VAL A 24 2.72 -19.08 -7.93
CA VAL A 24 2.60 -20.46 -7.42
C VAL A 24 3.96 -21.17 -7.39
N GLU A 25 4.76 -21.07 -8.45
CA GLU A 25 6.11 -21.65 -8.50
C GLU A 25 7.00 -21.10 -7.38
N SER A 26 6.90 -19.81 -7.05
CA SER A 26 7.67 -19.20 -5.97
C SER A 26 7.32 -19.80 -4.59
N LEU A 27 6.06 -20.16 -4.39
CA LEU A 27 5.57 -20.82 -3.18
C LEU A 27 6.01 -22.30 -3.11
N LEU A 28 5.94 -23.00 -4.23
CA LEU A 28 6.39 -24.41 -4.32
C LEU A 28 7.89 -24.56 -4.06
N ASN A 29 8.68 -23.55 -4.42
CA ASN A 29 10.14 -23.50 -4.26
C ASN A 29 10.62 -22.95 -2.91
N GLN A 30 9.72 -22.68 -1.94
CA GLN A 30 10.12 -22.25 -0.61
C GLN A 30 11.02 -23.27 0.10
N THR A 31 12.02 -22.79 0.84
CA THR A 31 12.87 -23.66 1.68
C THR A 31 12.09 -24.23 2.88
N TYR A 32 11.12 -23.51 3.39
CA TYR A 32 10.15 -24.01 4.36
C TYR A 32 9.17 -24.93 3.67
N ARG A 33 9.18 -26.24 3.98
CA ARG A 33 8.42 -27.26 3.23
C ARG A 33 7.03 -27.54 3.75
N ASN A 34 6.78 -27.33 5.04
CA ASN A 34 5.47 -27.60 5.66
C ASN A 34 4.47 -26.47 5.39
N LEU A 35 4.10 -26.31 4.12
CA LEU A 35 3.17 -25.31 3.61
C LEU A 35 1.86 -25.96 3.16
N GLU A 36 0.75 -25.31 3.42
CA GLU A 36 -0.54 -25.46 2.76
C GLU A 36 -0.78 -24.20 1.91
N ILE A 37 -0.98 -24.34 0.61
CA ILE A 37 -1.16 -23.23 -0.33
C ILE A 37 -2.63 -23.22 -0.76
N ILE A 38 -3.35 -22.16 -0.44
CA ILE A 38 -4.78 -22.04 -0.70
C ILE A 38 -4.99 -21.00 -1.79
N LEU A 39 -5.22 -21.49 -3.01
CA LEU A 39 -5.52 -20.66 -4.18
C LEU A 39 -7.02 -20.34 -4.18
N VAL A 40 -7.38 -19.07 -4.06
CA VAL A 40 -8.79 -18.65 -4.04
C VAL A 40 -9.10 -17.88 -5.32
N ASP A 41 -9.67 -18.56 -6.29
CA ASP A 41 -10.14 -17.98 -7.55
C ASP A 41 -11.51 -17.30 -7.32
N ASP A 42 -11.50 -15.98 -7.33
CA ASP A 42 -12.66 -15.13 -7.07
C ASP A 42 -13.49 -14.90 -8.35
N GLY A 43 -13.79 -15.98 -9.08
CA GLY A 43 -14.65 -15.95 -10.26
C GLY A 43 -13.96 -15.33 -11.49
N SER A 44 -12.68 -15.66 -11.71
CA SER A 44 -11.90 -15.21 -12.87
C SER A 44 -12.52 -15.68 -14.18
N LYS A 45 -12.48 -14.83 -15.20
CA LYS A 45 -12.95 -15.14 -16.57
C LYS A 45 -11.83 -15.39 -17.56
N ASP A 46 -10.59 -15.29 -17.11
CA ASP A 46 -9.38 -15.65 -17.83
C ASP A 46 -8.98 -17.12 -17.53
N ARG A 47 -7.73 -17.49 -17.76
CA ARG A 47 -7.24 -18.86 -17.55
C ARG A 47 -6.85 -19.16 -16.09
N CYS A 48 -7.13 -18.29 -15.14
CA CYS A 48 -6.75 -18.50 -13.73
C CYS A 48 -7.30 -19.82 -13.17
N SER A 49 -8.60 -20.12 -13.38
CA SER A 49 -9.22 -21.38 -12.91
C SER A 49 -8.46 -22.61 -13.40
N GLU A 50 -8.17 -22.68 -14.71
CA GLU A 50 -7.44 -23.80 -15.33
C GLU A 50 -6.03 -23.94 -14.75
N ILE A 51 -5.34 -22.82 -14.53
CA ILE A 51 -3.99 -22.79 -13.94
C ILE A 51 -4.03 -23.29 -12.50
N CYS A 52 -4.99 -22.87 -11.68
CA CYS A 52 -5.17 -23.35 -10.31
C CYS A 52 -5.33 -24.86 -10.25
N ASP A 53 -6.23 -25.43 -11.06
CA ASP A 53 -6.51 -26.86 -11.11
C ASP A 53 -5.29 -27.66 -11.59
N LEU A 54 -4.57 -27.12 -12.58
CA LEU A 54 -3.35 -27.73 -13.08
C LEU A 54 -2.28 -27.86 -11.97
N TYR A 55 -2.08 -26.82 -11.18
CA TYR A 55 -1.11 -26.87 -10.07
C TYR A 55 -1.58 -27.77 -8.93
N ALA A 56 -2.86 -27.74 -8.57
CA ALA A 56 -3.41 -28.64 -7.56
C ALA A 56 -3.29 -30.12 -7.95
N SER A 57 -3.39 -30.44 -9.23
CA SER A 57 -3.17 -31.82 -9.71
C SER A 57 -1.72 -32.30 -9.60
N LYS A 58 -0.75 -31.39 -9.49
CA LYS A 58 0.70 -31.69 -9.46
C LYS A 58 1.30 -31.69 -8.06
N ASP A 59 0.74 -30.93 -7.12
CA ASP A 59 1.29 -30.79 -5.77
C ASP A 59 0.17 -30.83 -4.71
N SER A 60 0.24 -31.83 -3.84
CA SER A 60 -0.78 -32.09 -2.80
C SER A 60 -0.85 -31.00 -1.70
N ARG A 61 0.12 -30.09 -1.64
CA ARG A 61 0.10 -28.94 -0.73
C ARG A 61 -0.88 -27.86 -1.20
N ILE A 62 -1.33 -27.92 -2.48
CA ILE A 62 -2.21 -26.92 -3.07
C ILE A 62 -3.67 -27.34 -2.89
N ARG A 63 -4.48 -26.41 -2.39
CA ARG A 63 -5.94 -26.50 -2.36
C ARG A 63 -6.52 -25.34 -3.15
N VAL A 64 -7.53 -25.61 -3.97
CA VAL A 64 -8.21 -24.60 -4.78
C VAL A 64 -9.61 -24.35 -4.24
N ILE A 65 -10.02 -23.09 -4.22
CA ILE A 65 -11.38 -22.65 -3.93
C ILE A 65 -11.83 -21.82 -5.12
N HIS A 66 -12.79 -22.31 -5.89
CA HIS A 66 -13.49 -21.52 -6.90
C HIS A 66 -14.76 -20.94 -6.28
N LYS A 67 -14.95 -19.63 -6.42
CA LYS A 67 -16.14 -18.94 -5.90
C LYS A 67 -16.64 -17.87 -6.87
N GLU A 68 -17.88 -17.46 -6.72
CA GLU A 68 -18.38 -16.26 -7.40
C GLU A 68 -17.61 -15.02 -6.94
N ASN A 69 -17.41 -14.07 -7.87
CA ASN A 69 -16.67 -12.85 -7.57
C ASN A 69 -17.34 -12.08 -6.43
N GLY A 70 -16.59 -11.85 -5.37
CA GLY A 70 -17.00 -11.10 -4.18
C GLY A 70 -15.96 -10.08 -3.74
N GLY A 71 -14.90 -9.91 -4.51
CA GLY A 71 -13.79 -8.99 -4.23
C GLY A 71 -12.74 -9.54 -3.28
N LEU A 72 -11.65 -8.79 -3.13
CA LEU A 72 -10.43 -9.20 -2.45
C LEU A 72 -10.67 -9.61 -0.99
N VAL A 73 -11.46 -8.83 -0.24
CA VAL A 73 -11.83 -9.16 1.16
C VAL A 73 -12.55 -10.51 1.22
N SER A 74 -13.51 -10.76 0.34
CA SER A 74 -14.26 -12.00 0.26
C SER A 74 -13.37 -13.20 -0.08
N ALA A 75 -12.42 -13.03 -1.00
CA ALA A 75 -11.46 -14.06 -1.35
C ALA A 75 -10.54 -14.41 -0.16
N ARG A 76 -9.98 -13.41 0.54
CA ARG A 76 -9.16 -13.62 1.73
C ARG A 76 -9.93 -14.28 2.87
N LYS A 77 -11.22 -13.92 3.09
CA LYS A 77 -12.09 -14.58 4.06
C LYS A 77 -12.28 -16.07 3.73
N ALA A 78 -12.56 -16.40 2.48
CA ALA A 78 -12.70 -17.79 2.05
C ALA A 78 -11.40 -18.58 2.28
N GLY A 79 -10.26 -17.99 1.96
CA GLY A 79 -8.95 -18.61 2.16
C GLY A 79 -8.61 -18.85 3.63
N ILE A 80 -8.81 -17.86 4.50
CA ILE A 80 -8.47 -18.01 5.94
C ILE A 80 -9.41 -18.98 6.66
N LEU A 81 -10.67 -19.09 6.22
CA LEU A 81 -11.62 -20.10 6.74
C LEU A 81 -11.19 -21.52 6.36
N ALA A 82 -10.61 -21.72 5.19
CA ALA A 82 -10.12 -23.02 4.73
C ALA A 82 -8.74 -23.38 5.31
N ALA A 83 -8.01 -22.39 5.85
CA ALA A 83 -6.68 -22.58 6.41
C ALA A 83 -6.67 -23.43 7.67
N THR A 84 -5.75 -24.43 7.71
CA THR A 84 -5.60 -25.34 8.85
C THR A 84 -4.30 -25.12 9.62
N GLY A 85 -3.36 -24.35 9.04
CA GLY A 85 -2.06 -24.07 9.63
C GLY A 85 -2.14 -23.25 10.92
N ARG A 86 -1.13 -23.44 11.76
CA ARG A 86 -0.93 -22.64 12.97
C ARG A 86 -0.60 -21.18 12.63
N TYR A 87 0.06 -20.97 11.49
CA TYR A 87 0.44 -19.65 11.00
C TYR A 87 -0.22 -19.38 9.66
N ILE A 88 -0.52 -18.10 9.43
CA ILE A 88 -1.14 -17.60 8.18
C ILE A 88 -0.21 -16.60 7.52
N GLY A 89 0.08 -16.84 6.24
CA GLY A 89 0.67 -15.88 5.31
C GLY A 89 -0.29 -15.57 4.18
N PHE A 90 -0.04 -14.47 3.49
CA PHE A 90 -0.75 -14.08 2.28
C PHE A 90 0.26 -13.79 1.17
N VAL A 91 -0.13 -14.03 -0.07
CA VAL A 91 0.62 -13.61 -1.26
C VAL A 91 -0.39 -13.18 -2.30
N ASP A 92 -0.27 -11.96 -2.82
CA ASP A 92 -1.11 -11.54 -3.94
C ASP A 92 -0.69 -12.30 -5.21
N GLY A 93 -1.66 -12.80 -5.96
CA GLY A 93 -1.41 -13.78 -7.03
C GLY A 93 -0.64 -13.23 -8.25
N ASP A 94 -0.38 -11.92 -8.29
CA ASP A 94 0.46 -11.24 -9.29
C ASP A 94 1.89 -10.96 -8.80
N ASP A 95 2.19 -11.29 -7.53
CA ASP A 95 3.49 -11.12 -6.89
C ASP A 95 4.26 -12.46 -6.79
N TRP A 96 5.45 -12.45 -6.17
CA TRP A 96 6.19 -13.66 -5.86
C TRP A 96 7.07 -13.50 -4.62
N VAL A 97 7.57 -14.61 -4.09
CA VAL A 97 8.41 -14.64 -2.88
C VAL A 97 9.73 -15.36 -3.12
N GLY A 98 10.83 -14.80 -2.62
CA GLY A 98 12.14 -15.44 -2.65
C GLY A 98 12.17 -16.74 -1.82
N PRO A 99 13.05 -17.70 -2.13
CA PRO A 99 13.01 -19.08 -1.60
C PRO A 99 13.06 -19.18 -0.05
N GLY A 100 13.68 -18.23 0.63
CA GLY A 100 13.84 -18.22 2.10
C GLY A 100 12.82 -17.39 2.86
N PHE A 101 11.80 -16.82 2.18
CA PHE A 101 10.89 -15.85 2.79
C PHE A 101 10.16 -16.42 4.01
N TYR A 102 9.42 -17.50 3.85
CA TYR A 102 8.67 -18.11 4.97
C TYR A 102 9.58 -18.75 6.04
N GLN A 103 10.73 -19.30 5.65
CA GLN A 103 11.70 -19.82 6.62
C GLN A 103 12.21 -18.72 7.54
N SER A 104 12.52 -17.55 6.99
CA SER A 104 12.99 -16.39 7.76
C SER A 104 11.94 -15.90 8.74
N LEU A 105 10.69 -15.70 8.29
CA LEU A 105 9.59 -15.24 9.15
C LEU A 105 9.24 -16.27 10.23
N TYR A 106 9.22 -17.55 9.88
CA TYR A 106 8.99 -18.63 10.86
C TYR A 106 10.07 -18.65 11.93
N ASN A 107 11.33 -18.55 11.56
CA ASN A 107 12.43 -18.49 12.52
C ASN A 107 12.29 -17.30 13.48
N ALA A 108 11.92 -16.11 12.97
CA ALA A 108 11.71 -14.93 13.78
C ALA A 108 10.56 -15.10 14.80
N ILE A 109 9.46 -15.75 14.40
CA ILE A 109 8.34 -16.07 15.31
C ILE A 109 8.77 -17.05 16.40
N ILE A 110 9.42 -18.15 16.01
CA ILE A 110 9.75 -19.23 16.96
C ILE A 110 10.81 -18.78 17.96
N GLN A 111 11.81 -18.00 17.52
CA GLN A 111 12.90 -17.56 18.38
C GLN A 111 12.39 -16.75 19.59
N ASN A 112 11.33 -15.97 19.43
CA ASN A 112 10.81 -15.06 20.45
C ASN A 112 9.34 -15.33 20.81
N ASP A 113 8.75 -16.42 20.32
CA ASP A 113 7.32 -16.76 20.44
C ASP A 113 6.40 -15.57 20.09
N CYS A 114 6.71 -14.89 18.97
CA CYS A 114 5.95 -13.74 18.51
C CYS A 114 4.57 -14.14 17.98
N ASP A 115 3.63 -13.20 18.04
CA ASP A 115 2.28 -13.36 17.49
C ASP A 115 2.29 -13.05 15.98
N VAL A 116 3.23 -12.19 15.55
CA VAL A 116 3.45 -11.83 14.15
C VAL A 116 4.93 -11.57 13.88
N ALA A 117 5.41 -12.00 12.71
CA ALA A 117 6.67 -11.54 12.12
C ALA A 117 6.38 -10.66 10.90
N ILE A 118 7.06 -9.52 10.83
CA ILE A 118 6.86 -8.47 9.83
C ILE A 118 8.15 -8.31 9.04
N ALA A 119 8.06 -8.40 7.71
CA ALA A 119 9.17 -8.17 6.79
C ALA A 119 9.11 -6.79 6.13
N GLY A 120 10.20 -6.37 5.52
CA GLY A 120 10.19 -5.42 4.42
C GLY A 120 9.68 -6.07 3.14
N PHE A 121 9.92 -5.43 2.00
CA PHE A 121 9.62 -5.99 0.69
C PHE A 121 10.47 -5.35 -0.41
N SER A 122 10.56 -6.02 -1.55
CA SER A 122 11.14 -5.48 -2.77
C SER A 122 10.02 -4.96 -3.67
N ARG A 123 10.15 -3.72 -4.14
CA ARG A 123 9.29 -3.18 -5.19
C ARG A 123 9.99 -3.39 -6.52
N ASP A 124 9.36 -4.15 -7.40
CA ASP A 124 9.90 -4.50 -8.70
C ASP A 124 9.18 -3.72 -9.80
N LEU A 125 9.91 -2.85 -10.48
CA LEU A 125 9.45 -2.07 -11.62
C LEU A 125 10.34 -2.44 -12.82
N PHE A 126 9.85 -3.31 -13.69
CA PHE A 126 10.58 -3.87 -14.83
C PHE A 126 11.95 -4.45 -14.41
N ASP A 127 13.05 -3.80 -14.79
CA ASP A 127 14.41 -4.27 -14.54
C ASP A 127 15.02 -3.69 -13.23
N GLN A 128 14.25 -2.91 -12.46
CA GLN A 128 14.70 -2.28 -11.21
C GLN A 128 14.00 -2.89 -10.01
N THR A 129 14.79 -3.21 -8.97
CA THR A 129 14.29 -3.68 -7.68
C THR A 129 14.73 -2.73 -6.58
N LYS A 130 13.77 -2.23 -5.79
CA LYS A 130 14.04 -1.36 -4.65
C LYS A 130 13.54 -1.99 -3.36
N SER A 131 14.42 -2.21 -2.40
CA SER A 131 14.03 -2.70 -1.06
C SER A 131 13.35 -1.59 -0.25
N ILE A 132 12.24 -1.93 0.37
CA ILE A 132 11.41 -1.05 1.22
C ILE A 132 11.35 -1.68 2.61
N TYR A 133 11.71 -0.91 3.62
CA TYR A 133 11.72 -1.33 5.02
C TYR A 133 10.60 -0.64 5.80
N ASN A 134 10.21 -1.24 6.92
CA ASN A 134 9.35 -0.56 7.88
C ASN A 134 10.12 0.60 8.53
N THR A 135 9.44 1.68 8.90
CA THR A 135 10.09 2.81 9.58
C THR A 135 10.35 2.49 11.06
N VAL A 136 9.49 1.68 11.69
CA VAL A 136 9.80 1.06 12.98
C VAL A 136 10.98 0.11 12.75
N PRO A 137 12.09 0.27 13.50
CA PRO A 137 13.30 -0.54 13.29
C PRO A 137 13.04 -2.04 13.36
N SER A 138 13.91 -2.82 12.73
CA SER A 138 13.93 -4.28 12.95
C SER A 138 14.27 -4.60 14.39
N GLY A 139 13.61 -5.62 14.94
CA GLY A 139 13.76 -6.00 16.33
C GLY A 139 12.57 -6.79 16.87
N TYR A 140 12.66 -7.09 18.15
CA TYR A 140 11.64 -7.77 18.94
C TYR A 140 10.99 -6.78 19.91
N TYR A 141 9.68 -6.78 19.97
CA TYR A 141 8.89 -5.82 20.74
C TYR A 141 7.85 -6.52 21.60
N GLU A 142 7.90 -6.27 22.93
CA GLU A 142 6.90 -6.69 23.93
C GLU A 142 6.77 -5.63 25.02
N GLY A 143 5.73 -5.71 25.84
CA GLY A 143 5.51 -4.81 26.99
C GLY A 143 5.56 -3.33 26.59
N GLU A 144 6.38 -2.54 27.27
CA GLU A 144 6.50 -1.09 27.00
C GLU A 144 7.05 -0.78 25.60
N ALA A 145 8.02 -1.59 25.13
CA ALA A 145 8.56 -1.39 23.77
C ALA A 145 7.48 -1.59 22.69
N LEU A 146 6.54 -2.51 22.90
CA LEU A 146 5.40 -2.72 22.00
C LEU A 146 4.41 -1.55 22.05
N LYS A 147 4.15 -0.98 23.22
CA LYS A 147 3.33 0.24 23.36
C LYS A 147 3.93 1.41 22.60
N ASP A 148 5.25 1.56 22.58
CA ASP A 148 5.93 2.58 21.80
C ASP A 148 5.81 2.35 20.29
N VAL A 149 5.66 1.09 19.85
CA VAL A 149 5.31 0.79 18.46
C VAL A 149 3.89 1.25 18.14
N PHE A 150 2.90 0.98 19.01
CA PHE A 150 1.51 1.39 18.79
C PHE A 150 1.35 2.91 18.64
N LYS A 151 2.15 3.71 19.37
CA LYS A 151 2.14 5.19 19.28
C LYS A 151 2.56 5.72 17.91
N LYS A 152 3.11 4.88 17.02
CA LYS A 152 3.69 5.32 15.75
C LYS A 152 3.60 4.28 14.61
N MET A 153 2.77 3.25 14.75
CA MET A 153 2.71 2.18 13.74
C MET A 153 1.98 2.61 12.46
N ILE A 154 0.92 3.42 12.56
CA ILE A 154 0.17 3.93 11.42
C ILE A 154 0.83 5.21 10.88
N SER A 155 1.23 6.14 11.79
CA SER A 155 1.93 7.38 11.46
C SER A 155 3.15 7.56 12.37
N TYR A 156 4.35 7.61 11.77
CA TYR A 156 5.63 7.65 12.48
C TYR A 156 6.09 9.09 12.78
N GLY A 157 5.27 9.85 13.50
CA GLY A 157 5.62 11.20 13.94
C GLY A 157 5.62 12.29 12.87
N GLU A 158 5.45 11.93 11.60
CA GLU A 158 5.36 12.83 10.46
C GLU A 158 4.14 12.47 9.61
N PHE A 159 3.55 13.46 8.96
CA PHE A 159 2.42 13.23 8.08
C PHE A 159 2.78 12.25 6.95
N TYR A 160 1.95 11.22 6.77
CA TYR A 160 2.09 10.18 5.75
C TYR A 160 3.40 9.35 5.82
N ARG A 161 4.03 9.26 6.96
CA ARG A 161 5.16 8.36 7.20
C ARG A 161 4.69 7.17 8.02
N HIS A 162 4.51 6.02 7.37
CA HIS A 162 4.03 4.82 8.05
C HIS A 162 5.13 4.18 8.90
N GLY A 163 4.79 3.78 10.12
CA GLY A 163 5.72 3.04 10.99
C GLY A 163 5.86 1.60 10.55
N ILE A 164 4.71 0.95 10.32
CA ILE A 164 4.61 -0.43 9.83
C ILE A 164 3.78 -0.41 8.54
N SER A 165 4.24 -1.15 7.53
CA SER A 165 3.51 -1.28 6.26
C SER A 165 2.13 -1.88 6.47
N THR A 166 1.14 -1.37 5.73
CA THR A 166 -0.27 -1.80 5.83
C THR A 166 -0.54 -3.19 5.28
N TYR A 167 0.36 -3.76 4.51
CA TYR A 167 0.12 -4.95 3.71
C TYR A 167 0.06 -6.25 4.54
N HIS A 168 -0.84 -7.19 4.18
CA HIS A 168 -0.87 -8.54 4.75
C HIS A 168 0.32 -9.38 4.33
N TRP A 169 0.68 -9.29 3.06
CA TRP A 169 1.55 -10.24 2.36
C TRP A 169 3.02 -10.21 2.80
N ASN A 170 3.49 -9.15 3.45
CA ASN A 170 4.84 -9.13 4.03
C ASN A 170 4.87 -9.56 5.51
N LYS A 171 3.90 -10.33 5.94
CA LYS A 171 3.75 -10.76 7.34
C LYS A 171 3.44 -12.24 7.45
N LEU A 172 3.82 -12.83 8.58
CA LEU A 172 3.40 -14.15 9.01
C LEU A 172 2.75 -14.02 10.38
N PHE A 173 1.49 -14.41 10.48
CA PHE A 173 0.67 -14.25 11.69
C PHE A 173 0.41 -15.59 12.37
N LYS A 174 0.34 -15.64 13.71
CA LYS A 174 -0.38 -16.72 14.36
C LYS A 174 -1.85 -16.68 13.92
N ARG A 175 -2.41 -17.82 13.51
CA ARG A 175 -3.78 -17.90 13.01
C ARG A 175 -4.80 -17.33 14.01
N GLU A 176 -4.61 -17.59 15.31
CA GLU A 176 -5.52 -17.17 16.39
C GLU A 176 -5.67 -15.65 16.52
N VAL A 177 -4.64 -14.87 16.17
CA VAL A 177 -4.71 -13.40 16.29
C VAL A 177 -5.32 -12.72 15.05
N ILE A 178 -5.07 -13.23 13.84
CA ILE A 178 -5.58 -12.58 12.61
C ILE A 178 -6.98 -13.04 12.23
N LEU A 179 -7.39 -14.25 12.58
CA LEU A 179 -8.62 -14.86 12.11
C LEU A 179 -9.85 -13.99 12.36
N LYS A 180 -10.00 -13.47 13.57
CA LYS A 180 -11.12 -12.60 13.97
C LYS A 180 -11.19 -11.37 13.06
N HIS A 181 -10.10 -10.61 12.97
CA HIS A 181 -10.06 -9.36 12.25
C HIS A 181 -10.27 -9.54 10.74
N GLN A 182 -9.71 -10.62 10.16
CA GLN A 182 -9.95 -10.92 8.74
C GLN A 182 -11.42 -11.29 8.46
N LEU A 183 -12.13 -11.88 9.41
CA LEU A 183 -13.54 -12.25 9.25
C LEU A 183 -14.51 -11.08 9.52
N GLU A 184 -14.14 -10.17 10.41
CA GLU A 184 -14.99 -9.06 10.84
C GLU A 184 -14.97 -7.87 9.86
N ILE A 185 -13.89 -7.67 9.09
CA ILE A 185 -13.82 -6.53 8.14
C ILE A 185 -15.01 -6.53 7.18
N SER A 186 -15.58 -5.34 6.89
CA SER A 186 -16.67 -5.22 5.92
C SER A 186 -16.19 -5.52 4.49
N ASN A 187 -17.01 -6.20 3.70
CA ASN A 187 -16.75 -6.41 2.27
C ASN A 187 -16.87 -5.08 1.46
N ASP A 188 -17.44 -4.02 2.06
CA ASP A 188 -17.54 -2.70 1.42
C ASP A 188 -16.19 -1.96 1.38
N VAL A 189 -15.24 -2.38 2.23
CA VAL A 189 -13.89 -1.83 2.23
C VAL A 189 -13.12 -2.41 1.05
N SER A 190 -13.04 -1.67 -0.03
CA SER A 190 -12.41 -2.09 -1.29
C SER A 190 -11.07 -1.40 -1.59
N ILE A 191 -10.62 -0.53 -0.68
CA ILE A 191 -9.28 0.09 -0.69
C ILE A 191 -8.75 0.13 0.74
N GLY A 192 -7.48 -0.18 0.93
CA GLY A 192 -6.83 -0.13 2.25
C GLY A 192 -7.39 -1.14 3.25
N GLU A 193 -8.10 -2.15 2.81
CA GLU A 193 -8.63 -3.26 3.64
C GLU A 193 -7.53 -3.93 4.44
N ASP A 194 -6.34 -4.01 3.87
CA ASP A 194 -5.13 -4.49 4.54
C ASP A 194 -4.85 -3.72 5.83
N ALA A 195 -4.94 -2.38 5.77
CA ALA A 195 -4.65 -1.52 6.92
C ALA A 195 -5.58 -1.82 8.10
N VAL A 196 -6.88 -2.01 7.83
CA VAL A 196 -7.87 -2.33 8.87
C VAL A 196 -7.48 -3.63 9.58
N VAL A 197 -7.28 -4.71 8.82
CA VAL A 197 -7.00 -6.03 9.39
C VAL A 197 -5.62 -6.06 10.07
N VAL A 198 -4.60 -5.51 9.42
CA VAL A 198 -3.23 -5.51 9.95
C VAL A 198 -3.14 -4.74 11.25
N TYR A 199 -3.63 -3.49 11.29
CA TYR A 199 -3.50 -2.69 12.50
C TYR A 199 -4.38 -3.18 13.65
N ALA A 200 -5.60 -3.67 13.36
CA ALA A 200 -6.42 -4.33 14.36
C ALA A 200 -5.72 -5.59 14.94
N THR A 201 -5.13 -6.41 14.07
CA THR A 201 -4.37 -7.59 14.50
C THR A 201 -3.16 -7.22 15.35
N LEU A 202 -2.40 -6.19 14.95
CA LEU A 202 -1.21 -5.75 15.69
C LEU A 202 -1.56 -5.26 17.11
N LEU A 203 -2.70 -4.57 17.26
CA LEU A 203 -3.18 -4.07 18.56
C LEU A 203 -3.54 -5.22 19.53
N ASP A 204 -3.93 -6.38 19.03
CA ASP A 204 -4.21 -7.59 19.84
C ASP A 204 -2.95 -8.43 20.12
N CYS A 205 -1.82 -8.14 19.47
CA CYS A 205 -0.56 -8.85 19.67
C CYS A 205 0.06 -8.49 21.03
N LYS A 206 0.67 -9.49 21.67
CA LYS A 206 1.50 -9.30 22.86
C LYS A 206 2.99 -9.17 22.51
N ARG A 207 3.40 -9.76 21.40
CA ARG A 207 4.78 -9.79 20.92
C ARG A 207 4.83 -9.71 19.40
N ILE A 208 5.62 -8.80 18.88
CA ILE A 208 5.86 -8.66 17.45
C ILE A 208 7.35 -8.71 17.14
N CYS A 209 7.70 -9.21 15.96
CA CYS A 209 9.05 -9.19 15.45
C CYS A 209 9.06 -8.49 14.09
N ILE A 210 9.97 -7.54 13.90
CA ILE A 210 10.20 -6.83 12.63
C ILE A 210 11.57 -7.24 12.11
N THR A 211 11.66 -7.63 10.84
CA THR A 211 12.87 -8.11 10.19
C THR A 211 13.22 -7.25 8.97
N ASP A 212 14.50 -7.26 8.58
CA ASP A 212 14.99 -6.60 7.37
C ASP A 212 14.90 -7.49 6.11
N ASN A 213 14.16 -8.60 6.19
CA ASN A 213 13.92 -9.47 5.05
C ASN A 213 13.07 -8.73 4.00
N CYS A 214 13.56 -8.62 2.76
CA CYS A 214 12.83 -8.01 1.64
C CYS A 214 12.56 -9.02 0.51
N ALA A 215 12.46 -10.32 0.83
CA ALA A 215 12.26 -11.37 -0.17
C ALA A 215 10.79 -11.53 -0.62
N TYR A 216 9.87 -10.66 -0.22
CA TYR A 216 8.59 -10.50 -0.89
C TYR A 216 8.78 -9.51 -2.04
N HIS A 217 8.38 -9.87 -3.24
CA HIS A 217 8.52 -9.08 -4.45
C HIS A 217 7.15 -8.55 -4.91
N TYR A 218 6.95 -7.25 -4.71
CA TYR A 218 5.75 -6.53 -5.11
C TYR A 218 5.89 -6.01 -6.54
N ARG A 219 5.15 -6.62 -7.48
CA ARG A 219 5.17 -6.27 -8.90
C ARG A 219 4.42 -4.97 -9.18
N GLN A 220 5.07 -4.04 -9.87
CA GLN A 220 4.41 -2.87 -10.40
C GLN A 220 3.85 -3.18 -11.79
N ARG A 221 2.52 -3.33 -11.90
CA ARG A 221 1.84 -3.63 -13.16
C ARG A 221 1.33 -2.36 -13.84
N GLU A 222 1.18 -2.43 -15.18
CA GLU A 222 0.57 -1.37 -15.99
C GLU A 222 -0.92 -1.17 -15.68
N ASP A 223 -1.62 -2.27 -15.41
CA ASP A 223 -3.07 -2.37 -15.19
C ASP A 223 -3.47 -2.43 -13.71
N SER A 224 -2.58 -2.02 -12.80
CA SER A 224 -2.87 -2.00 -11.36
C SER A 224 -4.14 -1.21 -11.03
N MET A 225 -4.95 -1.70 -10.08
CA MET A 225 -6.16 -1.02 -9.57
C MET A 225 -5.91 0.44 -9.15
N LEU A 226 -4.70 0.77 -8.71
CA LEU A 226 -4.32 2.13 -8.34
C LEU A 226 -4.23 3.09 -9.54
N LYS A 227 -4.08 2.56 -10.75
CA LYS A 227 -3.94 3.34 -12.01
C LYS A 227 -5.26 3.57 -12.75
N SER A 228 -6.36 2.92 -12.34
CA SER A 228 -7.67 3.09 -12.99
C SER A 228 -8.20 4.53 -12.86
N SER A 229 -9.02 4.96 -13.82
CA SER A 229 -9.68 6.27 -13.75
C SER A 229 -10.57 6.32 -12.51
N VAL A 230 -10.35 7.33 -11.66
CA VAL A 230 -11.05 7.47 -10.39
C VAL A 230 -12.32 8.29 -10.62
N ASP A 231 -13.46 7.67 -10.39
CA ASP A 231 -14.72 8.37 -10.15
C ASP A 231 -14.65 8.92 -8.72
N PHE A 232 -14.59 10.24 -8.60
CA PHE A 232 -14.40 10.90 -7.31
C PHE A 232 -15.47 10.53 -6.28
N GLU A 233 -16.75 10.43 -6.68
CA GLU A 233 -17.83 10.08 -5.77
C GLU A 233 -17.69 8.63 -5.24
N LYS A 234 -17.32 7.70 -6.13
CA LYS A 234 -17.05 6.31 -5.73
C LYS A 234 -15.84 6.20 -4.82
N GLU A 235 -14.78 6.96 -5.09
CA GLU A 235 -13.61 6.99 -4.20
C GLU A 235 -13.97 7.59 -2.82
N MET A 236 -14.82 8.60 -2.78
CA MET A 236 -15.36 9.16 -1.55
C MET A 236 -16.01 8.08 -0.67
N ILE A 237 -16.89 7.28 -1.26
CA ILE A 237 -17.59 6.19 -0.56
C ILE A 237 -16.58 5.17 -0.02
N ARG A 238 -15.60 4.79 -0.84
CA ARG A 238 -14.57 3.81 -0.46
C ARG A 238 -13.68 4.28 0.70
N VAL A 239 -13.21 5.53 0.63
CA VAL A 239 -12.35 6.10 1.69
C VAL A 239 -13.15 6.32 2.98
N LYS A 240 -14.45 6.69 2.88
CA LYS A 240 -15.32 6.77 4.07
C LYS A 240 -15.53 5.41 4.74
N ALA A 241 -15.73 4.35 3.95
CA ALA A 241 -15.82 2.99 4.48
C ALA A 241 -14.50 2.58 5.19
N LEU A 242 -13.36 2.85 4.56
CA LEU A 242 -12.05 2.63 5.17
C LEU A 242 -11.86 3.41 6.48
N TYR A 243 -12.24 4.70 6.50
CA TYR A 243 -12.13 5.54 7.70
C TYR A 243 -12.97 4.99 8.84
N ARG A 244 -14.22 4.61 8.56
CA ARG A 244 -15.12 4.00 9.56
C ARG A 244 -14.51 2.74 10.16
N ASP A 245 -14.19 1.77 9.32
CA ASP A 245 -13.71 0.46 9.78
C ASP A 245 -12.35 0.58 10.49
N LEU A 246 -11.46 1.46 10.03
CA LEU A 246 -10.17 1.67 10.69
C LEU A 246 -10.32 2.43 12.02
N SER A 247 -11.22 3.41 12.11
CA SER A 247 -11.53 4.10 13.37
C SER A 247 -12.16 3.15 14.39
N ASP A 248 -13.06 2.28 13.94
CA ASP A 248 -13.65 1.25 14.79
C ASP A 248 -12.58 0.27 15.30
N ALA A 249 -11.68 -0.17 14.42
CA ALA A 249 -10.58 -1.08 14.75
C ALA A 249 -9.62 -0.52 15.81
N VAL A 250 -9.39 0.79 15.84
CA VAL A 250 -8.50 1.44 16.82
C VAL A 250 -9.26 1.94 18.06
N SER A 251 -10.59 1.90 18.04
CA SER A 251 -11.43 2.34 19.16
C SER A 251 -11.22 1.45 20.39
N GLY A 252 -11.42 1.99 21.59
CA GLY A 252 -11.28 1.25 22.84
C GLY A 252 -9.84 1.03 23.33
N HIS A 253 -8.82 1.39 22.55
CA HIS A 253 -7.44 1.35 22.96
C HIS A 253 -7.01 2.59 23.75
N PRO A 254 -5.91 2.53 24.54
CA PRO A 254 -5.46 3.64 25.36
C PRO A 254 -5.25 4.93 24.53
N LYS A 255 -5.81 6.05 25.03
CA LYS A 255 -5.72 7.37 24.36
C LYS A 255 -4.27 7.84 24.16
N GLU A 256 -3.37 7.42 25.03
CA GLU A 256 -1.94 7.72 24.98
C GLU A 256 -1.23 7.18 23.73
N TYR A 257 -1.83 6.22 23.02
CA TYR A 257 -1.29 5.74 21.73
C TYR A 257 -1.59 6.70 20.57
N GLY A 258 -2.52 7.65 20.75
CA GLY A 258 -2.87 8.64 19.72
C GLY A 258 -3.38 8.01 18.42
N LEU A 259 -4.00 6.83 18.49
CA LEU A 259 -4.35 6.03 17.31
C LEU A 259 -5.32 6.75 16.38
N GLN A 260 -6.33 7.44 16.94
CA GLN A 260 -7.28 8.17 16.09
C GLN A 260 -6.60 9.26 15.26
N GLN A 261 -5.66 10.02 15.85
CA GLN A 261 -4.90 11.01 15.09
C GLN A 261 -4.03 10.37 14.02
N GLN A 262 -3.46 9.20 14.28
CA GLN A 262 -2.71 8.44 13.27
C GLN A 262 -3.63 8.01 12.11
N VAL A 263 -4.86 7.56 12.41
CA VAL A 263 -5.88 7.21 11.42
C VAL A 263 -6.27 8.44 10.60
N ASP A 264 -6.52 9.58 11.26
CA ASP A 264 -6.90 10.83 10.59
C ASP A 264 -5.82 11.29 9.60
N ASP A 265 -4.54 11.26 10.00
CA ASP A 265 -3.40 11.59 9.14
C ASP A 265 -3.27 10.59 7.96
N PHE A 266 -3.45 9.29 8.22
CA PHE A 266 -3.40 8.25 7.20
C PHE A 266 -4.50 8.42 6.14
N ILE A 267 -5.75 8.61 6.57
CA ILE A 267 -6.90 8.79 5.68
C ILE A 267 -6.78 10.10 4.89
N THR A 268 -6.33 11.18 5.54
CA THR A 268 -6.08 12.45 4.84
C THR A 268 -5.03 12.29 3.75
N GLY A 269 -3.97 11.53 4.00
CA GLY A 269 -2.95 11.21 3.00
C GLY A 269 -3.49 10.42 1.82
N ILE A 270 -4.26 9.34 2.09
CA ILE A 270 -4.93 8.56 1.03
C ILE A 270 -5.84 9.46 0.21
N PHE A 271 -6.61 10.30 0.87
CA PHE A 271 -7.52 11.22 0.23
C PHE A 271 -6.78 12.20 -0.71
N ILE A 272 -5.72 12.86 -0.24
CA ILE A 272 -4.90 13.75 -1.07
C ILE A 272 -4.40 13.04 -2.33
N ILE A 273 -3.84 11.83 -2.19
CA ILE A 273 -3.31 11.06 -3.30
C ILE A 273 -4.41 10.69 -4.29
N ARG A 274 -5.55 10.19 -3.80
CA ARG A 274 -6.64 9.66 -4.63
C ARG A 274 -7.48 10.75 -5.29
N SER A 275 -7.59 11.92 -4.67
CA SER A 275 -8.31 13.07 -5.24
C SER A 275 -7.47 13.91 -6.20
N GLY A 276 -6.18 13.59 -6.37
CA GLY A 276 -5.26 14.43 -7.14
C GLY A 276 -4.94 15.76 -6.46
N GLY A 277 -5.01 15.79 -5.12
CA GLY A 277 -4.61 16.94 -4.31
C GLY A 277 -5.66 18.04 -4.13
N GLN A 278 -6.85 17.93 -4.73
CA GLN A 278 -7.89 18.94 -4.58
C GLN A 278 -9.08 18.45 -3.80
N ILE A 279 -9.43 19.13 -2.74
CA ILE A 279 -10.62 18.83 -1.94
C ILE A 279 -11.85 19.62 -2.41
N GLY A 280 -11.74 20.51 -3.39
CA GLY A 280 -12.86 21.23 -3.98
C GLY A 280 -13.88 21.69 -2.92
N THR A 281 -13.47 22.55 -1.99
CA THR A 281 -14.35 23.24 -1.07
C THR A 281 -14.35 24.73 -1.42
N ASP A 282 -15.48 25.40 -1.26
CA ASP A 282 -15.54 26.86 -1.30
C ASP A 282 -14.96 27.48 -0.01
N ASP A 283 -14.43 26.64 0.89
CA ASP A 283 -13.83 27.04 2.14
C ASP A 283 -12.50 27.75 1.87
N PHE A 284 -12.40 28.97 2.34
CA PHE A 284 -11.22 29.84 2.17
C PHE A 284 -9.95 29.22 2.74
N GLU A 285 -10.04 28.46 3.84
CA GLU A 285 -8.90 27.79 4.48
C GLU A 285 -8.30 26.65 3.62
N LEU A 286 -9.10 26.10 2.70
CA LEU A 286 -8.73 24.97 1.85
C LEU A 286 -8.51 25.35 0.39
N LYS A 287 -8.61 26.63 0.04
CA LYS A 287 -8.57 27.13 -1.33
C LYS A 287 -7.36 26.64 -2.13
N ASP A 288 -6.19 26.59 -1.55
CA ASP A 288 -4.93 26.20 -2.20
C ASP A 288 -4.38 24.87 -1.67
N PHE A 289 -5.21 24.08 -1.00
CA PHE A 289 -4.84 22.78 -0.45
C PHE A 289 -4.63 21.76 -1.59
N PRO A 290 -3.59 20.92 -1.54
CA PRO A 290 -2.59 20.78 -0.45
C PRO A 290 -1.27 21.50 -0.73
N PHE A 291 -1.18 22.34 -1.75
CA PHE A 291 0.08 22.95 -2.20
C PHE A 291 0.39 24.29 -1.56
N GLY A 292 -0.58 24.94 -0.92
CA GLY A 292 -0.40 26.22 -0.23
C GLY A 292 -0.24 27.42 -1.18
N CYS A 293 -0.50 27.25 -2.49
CA CYS A 293 -0.50 28.34 -3.48
C CYS A 293 -1.50 28.06 -4.58
N SER A 294 -1.98 29.14 -5.23
CA SER A 294 -2.88 29.02 -6.39
C SER A 294 -2.12 28.62 -7.65
N LEU A 295 -2.63 27.58 -8.32
CA LEU A 295 -2.12 27.11 -9.59
C LEU A 295 -2.93 27.66 -10.79
N ASN A 296 -3.98 28.42 -10.53
CA ASN A 296 -4.91 28.89 -11.58
C ASN A 296 -4.20 29.77 -12.62
N GLY A 297 -4.30 29.36 -13.88
CA GLY A 297 -3.69 30.04 -15.01
C GLY A 297 -2.16 29.98 -15.08
N LYS A 298 -1.53 29.12 -14.26
CA LYS A 298 -0.07 28.95 -14.23
C LYS A 298 0.40 27.91 -15.25
N ARG A 299 1.64 28.08 -15.70
CA ARG A 299 2.38 27.09 -16.51
C ARG A 299 3.23 26.25 -15.53
N VAL A 300 2.96 24.96 -15.48
CA VAL A 300 3.60 24.09 -14.49
C VAL A 300 4.34 22.93 -15.15
N VAL A 301 5.46 22.55 -14.56
CA VAL A 301 6.11 21.26 -14.80
C VAL A 301 5.64 20.30 -13.70
N LEU A 302 5.18 19.13 -14.07
CA LEU A 302 4.85 18.06 -13.10
C LEU A 302 6.06 17.13 -12.99
N TYR A 303 6.64 16.97 -11.80
CA TYR A 303 7.77 16.08 -11.55
C TYR A 303 7.39 14.94 -10.63
N GLY A 304 7.12 13.78 -11.22
CA GLY A 304 6.70 12.54 -10.56
C GLY A 304 5.60 11.82 -11.33
N GLY A 305 5.86 10.59 -11.78
CA GLY A 305 4.94 9.71 -12.51
C GLY A 305 4.18 8.72 -11.62
N GLY A 306 4.37 8.78 -10.29
CA GLY A 306 3.69 7.91 -9.33
C GLY A 306 2.17 8.14 -9.25
N THR A 307 1.48 7.37 -8.42
CA THR A 307 0.00 7.40 -8.31
C THR A 307 -0.54 8.81 -8.10
N PHE A 308 0.06 9.59 -7.21
CA PHE A 308 -0.41 10.95 -6.95
C PHE A 308 -0.21 11.86 -8.19
N GLY A 309 0.97 11.79 -8.85
CA GLY A 309 1.22 12.55 -10.08
C GLY A 309 0.22 12.23 -11.18
N GLN A 310 -0.11 10.94 -11.37
CA GLN A 310 -1.11 10.51 -12.35
C GLN A 310 -2.51 11.03 -12.02
N GLN A 311 -2.93 10.99 -10.77
CA GLN A 311 -4.24 11.52 -10.36
C GLN A 311 -4.29 13.05 -10.47
N LEU A 312 -3.21 13.74 -10.07
CA LEU A 312 -3.09 15.18 -10.22
C LEU A 312 -3.16 15.60 -11.69
N MET A 313 -2.42 14.91 -12.59
CA MET A 313 -2.47 15.18 -14.03
C MET A 313 -3.88 15.04 -14.60
N LYS A 314 -4.58 13.93 -14.28
CA LYS A 314 -5.98 13.73 -14.69
C LYS A 314 -6.89 14.85 -14.21
N LYS A 315 -6.71 15.30 -12.97
CA LYS A 315 -7.49 16.38 -12.41
C LYS A 315 -7.21 17.71 -13.09
N ILE A 316 -5.95 18.05 -13.29
CA ILE A 316 -5.55 19.28 -14.00
C ILE A 316 -6.18 19.31 -15.39
N LEU A 317 -6.12 18.20 -16.14
CA LEU A 317 -6.71 18.09 -17.48
C LEU A 317 -8.24 18.18 -17.47
N LYS A 318 -8.90 17.63 -16.44
CA LYS A 318 -10.36 17.66 -16.32
C LYS A 318 -10.88 19.05 -15.97
N ASP A 319 -10.24 19.73 -15.01
CA ASP A 319 -10.75 20.95 -14.41
C ASP A 319 -10.09 22.21 -15.00
N HIS A 320 -9.12 22.04 -15.91
CA HIS A 320 -8.37 23.13 -16.57
C HIS A 320 -7.75 24.13 -15.58
N VAL A 321 -7.22 23.66 -14.46
CA VAL A 321 -6.69 24.48 -13.35
C VAL A 321 -5.44 25.24 -13.78
N CYS A 322 -4.54 24.57 -14.52
CA CYS A 322 -3.26 25.12 -14.98
C CYS A 322 -2.84 24.43 -16.28
N GLU A 323 -1.81 24.98 -16.95
CA GLU A 323 -1.19 24.38 -18.13
C GLU A 323 0.00 23.52 -17.70
N VAL A 324 -0.02 22.21 -17.97
CA VAL A 324 1.15 21.33 -17.77
C VAL A 324 2.01 21.40 -19.03
N VAL A 325 3.17 22.07 -18.94
CA VAL A 325 4.10 22.26 -20.05
C VAL A 325 5.09 21.11 -20.21
N ALA A 326 5.32 20.33 -19.15
CA ALA A 326 6.07 19.07 -19.20
C ALA A 326 5.67 18.16 -18.01
N TRP A 327 5.72 16.86 -18.24
CA TRP A 327 5.59 15.85 -17.18
C TRP A 327 6.87 15.03 -17.12
N LEU A 328 7.59 15.09 -16.01
CA LEU A 328 8.94 14.57 -15.87
C LEU A 328 9.01 13.48 -14.79
N ASP A 329 9.87 12.50 -15.00
CA ASP A 329 10.24 11.52 -13.98
C ASP A 329 11.59 10.90 -14.31
N ASP A 330 12.33 10.46 -13.30
CA ASP A 330 13.60 9.77 -13.49
C ASP A 330 13.42 8.42 -14.16
N ASP A 331 12.32 7.74 -13.81
CA ASP A 331 11.93 6.45 -14.38
C ASP A 331 11.06 6.62 -15.65
N TYR A 332 11.20 7.72 -16.39
CA TYR A 332 10.38 8.05 -17.56
C TYR A 332 10.30 6.92 -18.58
N LYS A 333 11.38 6.17 -18.79
CA LYS A 333 11.40 5.05 -19.74
C LYS A 333 10.39 3.98 -19.36
N GLU A 334 10.29 3.69 -18.06
CA GLU A 334 9.38 2.69 -17.52
C GLU A 334 7.93 3.17 -17.61
N TYR A 335 7.70 4.44 -17.28
CA TYR A 335 6.37 5.04 -17.44
C TYR A 335 5.91 5.10 -18.89
N ARG A 336 6.80 5.34 -19.86
CA ARG A 336 6.49 5.28 -21.30
C ARG A 336 6.10 3.89 -21.76
N ARG A 337 6.69 2.82 -21.20
CA ARG A 337 6.24 1.43 -21.41
C ARG A 337 4.80 1.22 -20.96
N CYS A 338 4.35 1.97 -19.94
CA CYS A 338 2.97 2.01 -19.46
C CYS A 338 2.08 3.02 -20.19
N CYS A 339 2.44 3.45 -21.41
CA CYS A 339 1.69 4.42 -22.22
C CYS A 339 1.49 5.79 -21.55
N LEU A 340 2.35 6.19 -20.60
CA LEU A 340 2.35 7.53 -20.03
C LEU A 340 3.37 8.40 -20.77
N ASP A 341 2.95 9.58 -21.21
CA ASP A 341 3.81 10.56 -21.92
C ASP A 341 4.61 11.37 -20.88
N ILE A 342 5.63 10.73 -20.34
CA ILE A 342 6.54 11.29 -19.33
C ILE A 342 7.90 11.50 -19.98
N ASP A 343 8.46 12.68 -19.80
CA ASP A 343 9.75 13.09 -20.35
C ASP A 343 10.89 12.91 -19.32
N PRO A 344 12.14 12.80 -19.81
CA PRO A 344 13.31 12.83 -18.93
C PRO A 344 13.53 14.22 -18.33
N MET A 345 14.29 14.27 -17.23
CA MET A 345 14.55 15.48 -16.45
C MET A 345 15.18 16.61 -17.26
N GLU A 346 16.00 16.30 -18.26
CA GLU A 346 16.67 17.26 -19.15
C GLU A 346 15.70 18.18 -19.90
N LYS A 347 14.46 17.72 -20.10
CA LYS A 347 13.41 18.50 -20.75
C LYS A 347 13.11 19.81 -20.04
N ILE A 348 13.34 19.89 -18.73
CA ILE A 348 13.08 21.08 -17.93
C ILE A 348 13.83 22.32 -18.44
N SER A 349 15.04 22.14 -18.99
CA SER A 349 15.86 23.23 -19.52
C SER A 349 15.34 23.82 -20.83
N SER A 350 14.33 23.20 -21.45
CA SER A 350 13.77 23.61 -22.77
C SER A 350 12.35 24.14 -22.68
N VAL A 351 11.78 24.29 -21.49
CA VAL A 351 10.41 24.77 -21.28
C VAL A 351 10.37 25.96 -20.34
N ASP A 352 9.48 26.91 -20.60
CA ASP A 352 9.19 28.00 -19.70
C ASP A 352 8.06 27.61 -18.76
N PHE A 353 8.21 27.87 -17.47
CA PHE A 353 7.23 27.54 -16.43
C PHE A 353 7.24 28.53 -15.26
N ASP A 354 6.11 28.61 -14.55
CA ASP A 354 6.00 29.35 -13.30
C ASP A 354 6.47 28.50 -12.14
N TYR A 355 6.01 27.21 -12.08
CA TYR A 355 6.28 26.29 -10.98
C TYR A 355 6.62 24.89 -11.46
N VAL A 356 7.36 24.17 -10.59
CA VAL A 356 7.53 22.71 -10.68
C VAL A 356 6.77 22.08 -9.50
N LEU A 357 5.77 21.27 -9.81
CA LEU A 357 4.99 20.54 -8.79
C LEU A 357 5.62 19.19 -8.52
N VAL A 358 5.89 18.89 -7.25
CA VAL A 358 6.37 17.60 -6.77
C VAL A 358 5.23 16.89 -6.01
N PRO A 359 4.40 16.08 -6.69
CA PRO A 359 3.22 15.44 -6.10
C PRO A 359 3.63 14.20 -5.31
N SER A 360 4.17 14.39 -4.14
CA SER A 360 4.53 13.33 -3.21
C SER A 360 4.26 13.74 -1.77
N LEU A 361 3.85 12.78 -0.95
CA LEU A 361 3.74 12.89 0.50
C LEU A 361 4.97 12.28 1.22
N ASP A 362 5.81 11.56 0.48
CA ASP A 362 7.09 11.04 0.99
C ASP A 362 8.12 12.17 1.07
N ARG A 363 8.44 12.57 2.30
CA ARG A 363 9.38 13.67 2.56
C ARG A 363 10.78 13.41 1.98
N GLY A 364 11.29 12.18 2.11
CA GLY A 364 12.61 11.83 1.57
C GLY A 364 12.66 11.94 0.05
N TYR A 365 11.58 11.51 -0.63
CA TYR A 365 11.44 11.70 -2.08
C TYR A 365 11.37 13.19 -2.43
N VAL A 366 10.57 13.98 -1.72
CA VAL A 366 10.44 15.44 -1.96
C VAL A 366 11.78 16.14 -1.78
N GLU A 367 12.49 15.90 -0.68
CA GLU A 367 13.81 16.52 -0.40
C GLU A 367 14.84 16.16 -1.48
N ASN A 368 14.85 14.91 -1.94
CA ASN A 368 15.72 14.48 -3.04
C ASN A 368 15.34 15.15 -4.37
N SER A 369 14.04 15.23 -4.66
CA SER A 369 13.51 15.88 -5.86
C SER A 369 13.87 17.37 -5.88
N ILE A 370 13.72 18.08 -4.76
CA ILE A 370 14.13 19.48 -4.63
C ILE A 370 15.62 19.67 -4.91
N ARG A 371 16.48 18.80 -4.37
CA ARG A 371 17.93 18.85 -4.63
C ARG A 371 18.23 18.72 -6.11
N ARG A 372 17.66 17.70 -6.76
CA ARG A 372 17.86 17.47 -8.20
C ARG A 372 17.35 18.62 -9.05
N LEU A 373 16.17 19.18 -8.76
CA LEU A 373 15.63 20.32 -9.47
C LEU A 373 16.54 21.54 -9.37
N LYS A 374 17.14 21.77 -8.20
CA LYS A 374 18.16 22.83 -8.02
C LYS A 374 19.41 22.59 -8.86
N ASP A 375 19.86 21.34 -9.02
CA ASP A 375 21.00 20.99 -9.88
C ASP A 375 20.73 21.32 -11.36
N TYR A 376 19.44 21.32 -11.78
CA TYR A 376 19.01 21.78 -13.10
C TYR A 376 18.70 23.29 -13.18
N GLY A 377 19.04 24.05 -12.12
CA GLY A 377 18.92 25.51 -12.08
C GLY A 377 17.52 26.03 -11.71
N VAL A 378 16.60 25.18 -11.25
CA VAL A 378 15.28 25.61 -10.78
C VAL A 378 15.40 26.36 -9.45
N ALA A 379 14.87 27.57 -9.39
CA ALA A 379 14.88 28.34 -8.16
C ALA A 379 13.96 27.73 -7.09
N GLU A 380 14.37 27.75 -5.84
CA GLU A 380 13.64 27.10 -4.73
C GLU A 380 12.18 27.57 -4.62
N GLN A 381 11.94 28.86 -4.81
CA GLN A 381 10.59 29.45 -4.77
C GLN A 381 9.67 29.00 -5.92
N GLN A 382 10.21 28.36 -6.95
CA GLN A 382 9.44 27.78 -8.03
C GLN A 382 9.08 26.32 -7.79
N ILE A 383 9.67 25.67 -6.78
CA ILE A 383 9.42 24.26 -6.46
C ILE A 383 8.31 24.17 -5.41
N ILE A 384 7.18 23.59 -5.83
CA ILE A 384 6.00 23.44 -4.98
C ILE A 384 5.78 21.97 -4.67
N SER A 385 5.73 21.65 -3.39
CA SER A 385 5.37 20.32 -2.88
C SER A 385 4.15 20.43 -1.96
N VAL A 386 3.65 19.29 -1.50
CA VAL A 386 2.57 19.29 -0.50
C VAL A 386 3.05 20.00 0.77
N ASN A 387 2.33 21.04 1.13
CA ASN A 387 2.60 21.85 2.32
C ASN A 387 1.29 22.10 3.06
N THR A 388 1.02 21.32 4.10
CA THR A 388 -0.23 21.39 4.87
C THR A 388 0.05 21.47 6.35
N SER A 389 -0.59 22.41 7.04
CA SER A 389 -0.60 22.45 8.50
C SER A 389 -1.52 21.34 9.07
N LYS A 390 -1.36 21.03 10.34
CA LYS A 390 -2.25 20.08 11.04
C LYS A 390 -3.71 20.55 10.99
N SER A 391 -3.96 21.85 11.26
CA SER A 391 -5.32 22.42 11.22
C SER A 391 -5.96 22.33 9.83
N GLN A 392 -5.19 22.56 8.76
CA GLN A 392 -5.69 22.39 7.39
C GLN A 392 -6.04 20.93 7.09
N ARG A 393 -5.26 19.97 7.56
CA ARG A 393 -5.58 18.53 7.38
C ARG A 393 -6.83 18.14 8.14
N GLU A 394 -7.01 18.61 9.38
CA GLU A 394 -8.21 18.37 10.19
C GLU A 394 -9.47 19.00 9.55
N ALA A 395 -9.36 20.25 9.06
CA ALA A 395 -10.44 20.90 8.33
C ALA A 395 -10.79 20.17 7.03
N ALA A 396 -9.78 19.72 6.28
CA ALA A 396 -9.94 18.97 5.05
C ALA A 396 -10.64 17.63 5.30
N LEU A 397 -10.22 16.88 6.32
CA LEU A 397 -10.84 15.60 6.67
C LEU A 397 -12.29 15.80 7.11
N THR A 398 -12.56 16.82 7.92
CA THR A 398 -13.93 17.16 8.36
C THR A 398 -14.83 17.50 7.18
N ALA A 399 -14.39 18.40 6.31
CA ALA A 399 -15.14 18.78 5.10
C ALA A 399 -15.38 17.55 4.19
N TYR A 400 -14.43 16.62 4.13
CA TYR A 400 -14.53 15.39 3.37
C TYR A 400 -15.55 14.40 3.96
N LEU A 401 -15.54 14.18 5.27
CA LEU A 401 -16.43 13.21 5.92
C LEU A 401 -17.89 13.66 5.92
N HIS A 402 -18.14 14.98 5.91
CA HIS A 402 -19.51 15.57 5.92
C HIS A 402 -20.14 15.74 4.53
N ARG A 403 -19.40 15.50 3.46
CA ARG A 403 -19.92 15.43 2.08
C ARG A 403 -20.41 14.03 1.75
#